data_7fe9965a58082fc1e46cb6c9ab3cf22a
#
_entry.id   7fe9965a58082fc1e46cb6c9ab3cf22a
#
_cell.length_a   1.000
_cell.length_b   1.000
_cell.length_c   1.000
_cell.angle_alpha   90.00
_cell.angle_beta   90.00
_cell.angle_gamma   90.00
#
_symmetry.space_group_name_H-M   'P 1'
#
loop_
_entity.id
_entity.type
_entity.pdbx_description
1 polymer ?
#
loop_
_entity_poly.entity_id
_entity_poly.type
_entity_poly.pdbx_seq_one_letter_code
_entity_poly.pdbx_strand_id
1 'polypeptide(L)'
;MEKTLIEKAIKFIQSGSKENLSLQEIADKAGFSLTYFDALFKKHTGYSPVEYSRVYKLTRSALELRRTDKKIIDIALDFGYESPEAYARAFKKFYSLSPSEYREKYSNDAITWKDLSSRVAINRFANANPSLKRVNKEVALDFIFTNNPVLFAEDAVNITVGDCEIFTLGESDTLEHFVCVSDYNNERIVIDLICVSERDAISYLNFLAKTENYNFTMRKNTYEEWDSFNAEVAKLGLVCRYGYDMVYTDEQITVPSYNGIVVRELSKEDMQYIQSFKSKGGCGENHLRGLQIALEGKGNIGEKAYGSFVNNELVCLATPVLDTIRELSKYDIGAIFSLTNDDKVIEAIWKYVINDCIKNGAIIGNANAKEDTSILGVAYSEKMGLSKVAEVRRYSK
;
A
#
# COMPACT_ATOMS: atom_id res chain seq x y z
N MET A 1 -3.16 7.05 32.10
CA MET A 1 -1.84 7.30 32.76
C MET A 1 -0.74 6.41 32.17
N GLU A 2 -0.86 5.08 32.16
CA GLU A 2 0.15 4.15 31.61
C GLU A 2 0.47 4.41 30.12
N LYS A 3 -0.55 4.58 29.27
CA LYS A 3 -0.39 4.88 27.84
C LYS A 3 0.48 6.14 27.62
N THR A 4 0.20 7.22 28.36
CA THR A 4 0.95 8.48 28.23
C THR A 4 2.41 8.34 28.67
N LEU A 5 2.70 7.46 29.63
CA LEU A 5 4.08 7.20 30.09
C LEU A 5 4.86 6.37 29.07
N ILE A 6 4.21 5.37 28.45
CA ILE A 6 4.82 4.59 27.35
C ILE A 6 5.09 5.49 26.14
N GLU A 7 4.20 6.41 25.79
CA GLU A 7 4.43 7.39 24.73
C GLU A 7 5.64 8.30 25.01
N LYS A 8 5.84 8.70 26.29
CA LYS A 8 7.04 9.45 26.70
C LYS A 8 8.32 8.62 26.53
N ALA A 9 8.28 7.34 26.91
CA ALA A 9 9.40 6.43 26.75
C ALA A 9 9.72 6.21 25.27
N ILE A 10 8.71 6.03 24.44
CA ILE A 10 8.87 5.93 22.97
C ILE A 10 9.54 7.20 22.41
N LYS A 11 9.06 8.39 22.78
CA LYS A 11 9.67 9.67 22.36
C LYS A 11 11.13 9.78 22.83
N PHE A 12 11.44 9.32 24.01
CA PHE A 12 12.82 9.31 24.54
C PHE A 12 13.71 8.38 23.72
N ILE A 13 13.27 7.15 23.44
CA ILE A 13 14.01 6.21 22.56
C ILE A 13 14.21 6.82 21.17
N GLN A 14 13.21 7.46 20.64
CA GLN A 14 13.26 8.10 19.30
C GLN A 14 14.22 9.30 19.26
N SER A 15 14.27 10.09 20.34
CA SER A 15 15.20 11.24 20.43
C SER A 15 16.66 10.80 20.56
N GLY A 16 16.92 9.69 21.24
CA GLY A 16 18.26 9.09 21.39
C GLY A 16 18.61 8.03 20.34
N SER A 17 17.99 8.08 19.17
CA SER A 17 18.07 7.03 18.15
C SER A 17 19.48 6.72 17.65
N LYS A 18 20.44 7.62 17.84
CA LYS A 18 21.86 7.41 17.48
C LYS A 18 22.70 6.86 18.64
N GLU A 19 22.14 6.76 19.84
CA GLU A 19 22.83 6.31 21.04
C GLU A 19 22.36 4.92 21.47
N ASN A 20 23.21 4.20 22.20
CA ASN A 20 22.84 2.92 22.79
C ASN A 20 22.27 3.17 24.19
N LEU A 21 20.92 3.37 24.25
CA LEU A 21 20.20 3.54 25.50
C LEU A 21 20.08 2.22 26.26
N SER A 22 20.40 2.24 27.54
CA SER A 22 20.16 1.11 28.42
C SER A 22 18.69 1.00 28.82
N LEU A 23 18.25 -0.19 29.16
CA LEU A 23 16.88 -0.42 29.66
C LEU A 23 16.60 0.39 30.94
N GLN A 24 17.63 0.55 31.79
CA GLN A 24 17.53 1.34 33.03
C GLN A 24 17.23 2.81 32.73
N GLU A 25 18.00 3.42 31.81
CA GLU A 25 17.78 4.83 31.43
C GLU A 25 16.39 5.08 30.87
N ILE A 26 15.87 4.13 30.10
CA ILE A 26 14.53 4.24 29.53
C ILE A 26 13.46 4.09 30.63
N ALA A 27 13.62 3.12 31.54
CA ALA A 27 12.70 2.88 32.65
C ALA A 27 12.66 4.06 33.63
N ASP A 28 13.82 4.59 33.98
CA ASP A 28 13.97 5.74 34.90
C ASP A 28 13.29 6.99 34.33
N LYS A 29 13.44 7.25 33.02
CA LYS A 29 12.75 8.33 32.33
C LYS A 29 11.24 8.14 32.28
N ALA A 30 10.78 6.90 32.26
CA ALA A 30 9.34 6.56 32.31
C ALA A 30 8.77 6.55 33.74
N GLY A 31 9.64 6.56 34.77
CA GLY A 31 9.23 6.54 36.21
C GLY A 31 8.77 5.17 36.67
N PHE A 32 9.33 4.08 36.12
CA PHE A 32 8.96 2.71 36.48
C PHE A 32 10.17 1.88 36.95
N SER A 33 9.90 0.79 37.68
CA SER A 33 10.89 -0.26 37.88
C SER A 33 11.12 -1.01 36.55
N LEU A 34 12.33 -1.51 36.35
CA LEU A 34 12.73 -2.26 35.13
C LEU A 34 11.73 -3.34 34.73
N THR A 35 11.41 -4.22 35.68
CA THR A 35 10.53 -5.38 35.41
C THR A 35 9.13 -4.96 34.99
N TYR A 36 8.57 -3.98 35.70
CA TYR A 36 7.24 -3.47 35.39
C TYR A 36 7.23 -2.73 34.05
N PHE A 37 8.25 -1.91 33.82
CA PHE A 37 8.40 -1.16 32.57
C PHE A 37 8.54 -2.09 31.35
N ASP A 38 9.38 -3.13 31.43
CA ASP A 38 9.54 -4.09 30.32
C ASP A 38 8.23 -4.79 29.97
N ALA A 39 7.54 -5.30 30.99
CA ALA A 39 6.23 -5.96 30.79
C ALA A 39 5.18 -5.01 30.20
N LEU A 40 5.09 -3.78 30.75
CA LEU A 40 4.14 -2.78 30.32
C LEU A 40 4.45 -2.28 28.89
N PHE A 41 5.72 -2.01 28.62
CA PHE A 41 6.17 -1.57 27.30
C PHE A 41 5.90 -2.64 26.24
N LYS A 42 6.23 -3.90 26.54
CA LYS A 42 5.96 -5.04 25.66
C LYS A 42 4.47 -5.25 25.42
N LYS A 43 3.64 -5.10 26.46
CA LYS A 43 2.17 -5.15 26.35
C LYS A 43 1.65 -4.08 25.37
N HIS A 44 2.21 -2.88 25.40
CA HIS A 44 1.73 -1.75 24.59
C HIS A 44 2.34 -1.68 23.18
N THR A 45 3.55 -2.19 22.99
CA THR A 45 4.29 -2.04 21.73
C THR A 45 4.53 -3.36 20.99
N GLY A 46 4.38 -4.49 21.67
CA GLY A 46 4.73 -5.81 21.16
C GLY A 46 6.23 -6.11 21.21
N TYR A 47 7.07 -5.13 21.59
CA TYR A 47 8.53 -5.25 21.71
C TYR A 47 8.97 -4.97 23.14
N SER A 48 10.08 -5.58 23.57
CA SER A 48 10.82 -5.03 24.71
C SER A 48 11.40 -3.65 24.34
N PRO A 49 11.70 -2.77 25.31
CA PRO A 49 12.26 -1.45 25.01
C PRO A 49 13.58 -1.50 24.20
N VAL A 50 14.42 -2.51 24.49
CA VAL A 50 15.69 -2.71 23.77
C VAL A 50 15.46 -3.17 22.34
N GLU A 51 14.52 -4.09 22.13
CA GLU A 51 14.14 -4.52 20.78
C GLU A 51 13.53 -3.37 20.00
N TYR A 52 12.66 -2.58 20.62
CA TYR A 52 12.08 -1.38 20.03
C TYR A 52 13.16 -0.39 19.58
N SER A 53 14.11 -0.08 20.44
CA SER A 53 15.24 0.80 20.11
C SER A 53 16.05 0.27 18.93
N ARG A 54 16.36 -1.03 18.92
CA ARG A 54 17.10 -1.67 17.82
C ARG A 54 16.34 -1.59 16.49
N VAL A 55 15.05 -1.92 16.50
CA VAL A 55 14.23 -1.88 15.29
C VAL A 55 14.08 -0.44 14.81
N TYR A 56 13.90 0.52 15.72
CA TYR A 56 13.82 1.93 15.38
C TYR A 56 15.12 2.44 14.69
N LYS A 57 16.29 2.05 15.22
CA LYS A 57 17.58 2.37 14.58
C LYS A 57 17.69 1.80 13.16
N LEU A 58 17.33 0.52 12.98
CA LEU A 58 17.35 -0.11 11.66
C LEU A 58 16.41 0.61 10.67
N THR A 59 15.23 0.98 11.13
CA THR A 59 14.26 1.68 10.32
C THR A 59 14.75 3.08 9.92
N ARG A 60 15.33 3.82 10.85
CA ARG A 60 15.91 5.14 10.56
C ARG A 60 17.15 5.07 9.65
N SER A 61 17.99 4.05 9.82
CA SER A 61 19.15 3.82 8.95
C SER A 61 18.74 3.46 7.52
N ALA A 62 17.66 2.70 7.36
CA ALA A 62 17.08 2.41 6.05
C ALA A 62 16.61 3.67 5.32
N LEU A 63 16.09 4.68 6.05
CA LEU A 63 15.80 6.00 5.49
C LEU A 63 17.04 6.69 4.96
N GLU A 64 18.12 6.69 5.72
CA GLU A 64 19.36 7.32 5.27
C GLU A 64 19.94 6.63 4.05
N LEU A 65 19.85 5.28 3.98
CA LEU A 65 20.27 4.51 2.80
C LEU A 65 19.53 4.96 1.53
N ARG A 66 18.26 5.28 1.63
CA ARG A 66 17.42 5.68 0.49
C ARG A 66 17.57 7.13 0.09
N ARG A 67 17.75 8.01 1.08
CA ARG A 67 17.68 9.47 0.89
C ARG A 67 19.04 10.12 0.66
N THR A 68 20.13 9.40 0.94
CA THR A 68 21.46 9.96 0.90
C THR A 68 22.46 9.00 0.24
N ASP A 69 23.49 9.57 -0.37
CA ASP A 69 24.63 8.81 -0.88
C ASP A 69 25.69 8.53 0.20
N LYS A 70 25.33 8.72 1.47
CA LYS A 70 26.22 8.48 2.62
C LYS A 70 26.73 7.04 2.59
N LYS A 71 28.02 6.85 2.86
CA LYS A 71 28.61 5.52 2.90
C LYS A 71 27.91 4.64 3.94
N ILE A 72 27.73 3.35 3.63
CA ILE A 72 27.06 2.40 4.52
C ILE A 72 27.79 2.29 5.87
N ILE A 73 29.13 2.38 5.86
CA ILE A 73 29.94 2.40 7.08
C ILE A 73 29.58 3.60 7.98
N ASP A 74 29.41 4.78 7.40
CA ASP A 74 29.08 5.99 8.16
C ASP A 74 27.67 5.90 8.75
N ILE A 75 26.72 5.33 7.98
CA ILE A 75 25.36 5.06 8.47
C ILE A 75 25.41 4.06 9.63
N ALA A 76 26.16 2.97 9.51
CA ALA A 76 26.31 1.99 10.59
C ALA A 76 26.81 2.63 11.88
N LEU A 77 27.86 3.45 11.78
CA LEU A 77 28.44 4.15 12.93
C LEU A 77 27.49 5.18 13.54
N ASP A 78 26.78 5.95 12.70
CA ASP A 78 25.82 6.95 13.16
C ASP A 78 24.66 6.35 13.95
N PHE A 79 24.29 5.11 13.66
CA PHE A 79 23.25 4.38 14.38
C PHE A 79 23.80 3.49 15.50
N GLY A 80 25.07 3.68 15.89
CA GLY A 80 25.70 3.06 17.05
C GLY A 80 25.99 1.57 16.89
N TYR A 81 26.23 1.11 15.67
CA TYR A 81 26.75 -0.23 15.41
C TYR A 81 28.27 -0.23 15.53
N GLU A 82 28.81 -1.27 16.19
CA GLU A 82 30.25 -1.42 16.42
C GLU A 82 31.04 -1.67 15.13
N SER A 83 30.37 -2.25 14.11
CA SER A 83 30.99 -2.48 12.81
C SER A 83 29.94 -2.52 11.68
N PRO A 84 30.36 -2.22 10.43
CA PRO A 84 29.50 -2.36 9.26
C PRO A 84 28.95 -3.77 9.09
N GLU A 85 29.70 -4.80 9.48
CA GLU A 85 29.29 -6.20 9.38
C GLU A 85 28.19 -6.53 10.39
N ALA A 86 28.28 -5.99 11.62
CA ALA A 86 27.25 -6.13 12.64
C ALA A 86 25.94 -5.46 12.18
N TYR A 87 26.07 -4.26 11.60
CA TYR A 87 24.95 -3.57 10.99
C TYR A 87 24.33 -4.37 9.83
N ALA A 88 25.15 -4.83 8.88
CA ALA A 88 24.68 -5.57 7.72
C ALA A 88 23.96 -6.86 8.12
N ARG A 89 24.46 -7.61 9.12
CA ARG A 89 23.78 -8.80 9.66
C ARG A 89 22.43 -8.45 10.29
N ALA A 90 22.38 -7.41 11.12
CA ALA A 90 21.14 -6.98 11.77
C ALA A 90 20.13 -6.48 10.75
N PHE A 91 20.59 -5.71 9.77
CA PHE A 91 19.76 -5.17 8.68
C PHE A 91 19.20 -6.29 7.79
N LYS A 92 20.05 -7.23 7.33
CA LYS A 92 19.62 -8.37 6.52
C LYS A 92 18.65 -9.29 7.26
N LYS A 93 18.86 -9.50 8.57
CA LYS A 93 17.92 -10.26 9.39
C LYS A 93 16.55 -9.60 9.46
N PHE A 94 16.48 -8.26 9.39
CA PHE A 94 15.24 -7.50 9.53
C PHE A 94 14.52 -7.25 8.20
N TYR A 95 15.27 -6.90 7.16
CA TYR A 95 14.73 -6.54 5.83
C TYR A 95 14.86 -7.65 4.78
N SER A 96 15.50 -8.78 5.10
CA SER A 96 15.86 -9.86 4.17
C SER A 96 16.80 -9.44 3.02
N LEU A 97 17.27 -8.20 3.02
CA LEU A 97 18.20 -7.61 2.07
C LEU A 97 19.40 -7.02 2.83
N SER A 98 20.58 -7.06 2.24
CA SER A 98 21.71 -6.29 2.74
C SER A 98 21.47 -4.77 2.57
N PRO A 99 22.18 -3.90 3.32
CA PRO A 99 22.05 -2.46 3.15
C PRO A 99 22.35 -1.98 1.72
N SER A 100 23.27 -2.63 1.01
CA SER A 100 23.60 -2.31 -0.39
C SER A 100 22.45 -2.69 -1.33
N GLU A 101 21.96 -3.93 -1.23
CA GLU A 101 20.81 -4.41 -2.01
C GLU A 101 19.56 -3.57 -1.74
N TYR A 102 19.36 -3.17 -0.48
CA TYR A 102 18.25 -2.32 -0.10
C TYR A 102 18.35 -0.92 -0.71
N ARG A 103 19.53 -0.30 -0.69
CA ARG A 103 19.78 0.98 -1.35
C ARG A 103 19.54 0.88 -2.84
N GLU A 104 20.14 -0.10 -3.51
CA GLU A 104 20.00 -0.31 -4.95
C GLU A 104 18.53 -0.46 -5.35
N LYS A 105 17.77 -1.26 -4.60
CA LYS A 105 16.37 -1.53 -4.87
C LYS A 105 15.45 -0.36 -4.60
N TYR A 106 15.70 0.45 -3.56
CA TYR A 106 14.74 1.44 -3.05
C TYR A 106 15.22 2.90 -3.08
N SER A 107 16.42 3.21 -3.58
CA SER A 107 16.96 4.58 -3.59
C SER A 107 16.11 5.58 -4.40
N ASN A 108 15.32 5.08 -5.35
CA ASN A 108 14.49 5.88 -6.24
C ASN A 108 12.98 5.71 -6.01
N ASP A 109 12.58 4.91 -5.03
CA ASP A 109 11.18 4.62 -4.77
C ASP A 109 10.48 5.78 -4.04
N ALA A 110 9.37 6.25 -4.61
CA ALA A 110 8.42 7.14 -3.95
C ALA A 110 7.54 6.41 -2.91
N ILE A 111 7.83 5.14 -2.61
CA ILE A 111 7.03 4.31 -1.71
C ILE A 111 7.00 4.94 -0.33
N THR A 112 5.79 5.20 0.13
CA THR A 112 5.47 5.73 1.45
C THR A 112 6.07 4.85 2.55
N TRP A 113 6.86 5.48 3.36
CA TRP A 113 7.56 4.91 4.51
C TRP A 113 6.60 4.32 5.52
N LYS A 114 6.77 3.04 5.80
CA LYS A 114 6.20 2.43 6.99
C LYS A 114 7.26 2.39 8.08
N ASP A 115 7.04 3.17 9.10
CA ASP A 115 7.87 3.35 10.28
C ASP A 115 7.62 2.21 11.29
N LEU A 116 8.48 2.10 12.30
CA LEU A 116 8.35 1.22 13.47
C LEU A 116 6.99 1.36 14.18
N SER A 117 6.39 2.56 14.16
CA SER A 117 5.05 2.79 14.65
C SER A 117 3.99 1.90 13.99
N SER A 118 4.14 1.56 12.70
CA SER A 118 3.29 0.60 11.99
C SER A 118 3.26 -0.75 12.68
N ARG A 119 4.43 -1.30 12.97
CA ARG A 119 4.54 -2.58 13.65
C ARG A 119 4.02 -2.54 15.08
N VAL A 120 4.15 -1.40 15.75
CA VAL A 120 3.56 -1.19 17.07
C VAL A 120 2.03 -1.23 17.00
N ALA A 121 1.42 -0.56 16.03
CA ALA A 121 -0.03 -0.56 15.85
C ALA A 121 -0.55 -1.97 15.53
N ILE A 122 0.11 -2.69 14.62
CA ILE A 122 -0.24 -4.08 14.26
C ILE A 122 -0.07 -5.02 15.47
N ASN A 123 1.01 -4.89 16.24
CA ASN A 123 1.22 -5.71 17.43
C ASN A 123 0.20 -5.40 18.54
N ARG A 124 -0.22 -4.15 18.70
CA ARG A 124 -1.32 -3.80 19.62
C ARG A 124 -2.61 -4.51 19.22
N PHE A 125 -2.93 -4.51 17.93
CA PHE A 125 -4.07 -5.23 17.38
C PHE A 125 -3.99 -6.73 17.68
N ALA A 126 -2.87 -7.38 17.37
CA ALA A 126 -2.65 -8.80 17.63
C ALA A 126 -2.74 -9.14 19.12
N ASN A 127 -2.12 -8.34 19.99
CA ASN A 127 -2.14 -8.55 21.44
C ASN A 127 -3.54 -8.33 22.06
N ALA A 128 -4.35 -7.44 21.50
CA ALA A 128 -5.74 -7.25 21.91
C ALA A 128 -6.66 -8.40 21.45
N ASN A 129 -6.21 -9.19 20.48
CA ASN A 129 -6.99 -10.24 19.84
C ASN A 129 -6.22 -11.59 19.83
N PRO A 130 -6.00 -12.23 20.99
CA PRO A 130 -5.12 -13.40 21.13
C PRO A 130 -5.65 -14.68 20.44
N SER A 131 -6.92 -14.70 20.04
CA SER A 131 -7.51 -15.79 19.25
C SER A 131 -7.16 -15.74 17.77
N LEU A 132 -6.62 -14.62 17.30
CA LEU A 132 -6.12 -14.53 15.94
C LEU A 132 -4.75 -15.21 15.82
N LYS A 133 -4.60 -16.07 14.81
CA LYS A 133 -3.34 -16.74 14.48
C LYS A 133 -2.67 -16.03 13.31
N ARG A 134 -1.36 -15.88 13.37
CA ARG A 134 -0.58 -15.32 12.25
C ARG A 134 -0.51 -16.34 11.11
N VAL A 135 -0.61 -15.84 9.89
CA VAL A 135 -0.56 -16.62 8.64
C VAL A 135 0.64 -16.18 7.82
N ASN A 136 1.28 -17.13 7.17
CA ASN A 136 2.35 -16.86 6.20
C ASN A 136 1.77 -16.20 4.93
N LYS A 137 2.50 -15.25 4.34
CA LYS A 137 2.08 -14.56 3.12
C LYS A 137 1.83 -15.51 1.95
N GLU A 138 2.65 -16.55 1.80
CA GLU A 138 2.48 -17.53 0.73
C GLU A 138 1.17 -18.31 0.87
N VAL A 139 0.80 -18.71 2.08
CA VAL A 139 -0.48 -19.41 2.37
C VAL A 139 -1.66 -18.48 2.04
N ALA A 140 -1.56 -17.21 2.37
CA ALA A 140 -2.60 -16.23 2.04
C ALA A 140 -2.71 -15.98 0.52
N LEU A 141 -1.59 -15.90 -0.18
CA LEU A 141 -1.58 -15.81 -1.64
C LEU A 141 -2.16 -17.06 -2.29
N ASP A 142 -1.81 -18.26 -1.79
CA ASP A 142 -2.40 -19.53 -2.27
C ASP A 142 -3.92 -19.52 -2.14
N PHE A 143 -4.46 -19.02 -1.01
CA PHE A 143 -5.90 -18.85 -0.83
C PHE A 143 -6.51 -17.94 -1.92
N ILE A 144 -5.91 -16.77 -2.16
CA ILE A 144 -6.39 -15.81 -3.17
C ILE A 144 -6.39 -16.45 -4.56
N PHE A 145 -5.28 -17.08 -4.95
CA PHE A 145 -5.14 -17.66 -6.29
C PHE A 145 -6.02 -18.89 -6.51
N THR A 146 -6.34 -19.63 -5.43
CA THR A 146 -7.24 -20.78 -5.51
C THR A 146 -8.72 -20.36 -5.59
N ASN A 147 -9.10 -19.29 -4.89
CA ASN A 147 -10.51 -18.89 -4.80
C ASN A 147 -10.92 -17.89 -5.89
N ASN A 148 -10.36 -16.70 -5.89
CA ASN A 148 -10.69 -15.68 -6.89
C ASN A 148 -9.57 -14.63 -7.03
N PRO A 149 -8.55 -14.88 -7.84
CA PRO A 149 -7.42 -13.96 -7.99
C PRO A 149 -7.81 -12.59 -8.58
N VAL A 150 -8.87 -12.52 -9.37
CA VAL A 150 -9.33 -11.24 -9.96
C VAL A 150 -10.06 -10.38 -8.92
N LEU A 151 -10.92 -10.99 -8.10
CA LEU A 151 -11.64 -10.31 -7.02
C LEU A 151 -10.67 -9.74 -5.98
N PHE A 152 -9.64 -10.50 -5.63
CA PHE A 152 -8.67 -10.14 -4.59
C PHE A 152 -7.31 -9.67 -5.16
N ALA A 153 -7.28 -9.23 -6.42
CA ALA A 153 -6.03 -8.82 -7.07
C ALA A 153 -5.32 -7.70 -6.30
N GLU A 154 -6.06 -6.70 -5.82
CA GLU A 154 -5.50 -5.60 -5.03
C GLU A 154 -4.97 -6.06 -3.67
N ASP A 155 -5.65 -7.03 -3.04
CA ASP A 155 -5.19 -7.61 -1.78
C ASP A 155 -3.92 -8.43 -1.99
N ALA A 156 -3.81 -9.16 -3.10
CA ALA A 156 -2.60 -9.89 -3.47
C ALA A 156 -1.41 -8.95 -3.69
N VAL A 157 -1.61 -7.80 -4.34
CA VAL A 157 -0.61 -6.72 -4.47
C VAL A 157 -0.18 -6.25 -3.08
N ASN A 158 -1.14 -5.86 -2.24
CA ASN A 158 -0.88 -5.35 -0.89
C ASN A 158 -0.13 -6.37 -0.02
N ILE A 159 -0.44 -7.66 -0.12
CA ILE A 159 0.26 -8.73 0.60
C ILE A 159 1.71 -8.87 0.10
N THR A 160 1.93 -8.79 -1.20
CA THR A 160 3.24 -9.02 -1.82
C THR A 160 4.19 -7.85 -1.56
N VAL A 161 3.77 -6.62 -1.86
CA VAL A 161 4.62 -5.43 -1.79
C VAL A 161 4.43 -4.65 -0.49
N GLY A 162 3.33 -4.87 0.21
CA GLY A 162 2.98 -4.16 1.44
C GLY A 162 3.69 -4.70 2.68
N ASP A 163 3.84 -3.84 3.69
CA ASP A 163 4.30 -4.21 5.03
C ASP A 163 3.09 -4.53 5.93
N CYS A 164 2.34 -5.57 5.56
CA CYS A 164 1.21 -6.05 6.32
C CYS A 164 1.53 -7.35 7.06
N GLU A 165 0.80 -7.60 8.15
CA GLU A 165 0.74 -8.89 8.81
C GLU A 165 -0.64 -9.51 8.61
N ILE A 166 -0.67 -10.83 8.48
CA ILE A 166 -1.87 -11.59 8.12
C ILE A 166 -2.31 -12.43 9.31
N PHE A 167 -3.60 -12.41 9.60
CA PHE A 167 -4.18 -13.14 10.72
C PHE A 167 -5.45 -13.86 10.29
N THR A 168 -5.69 -15.04 10.87
CA THR A 168 -6.93 -15.82 10.70
C THR A 168 -7.53 -16.22 12.04
N LEU A 169 -8.82 -16.54 12.03
CA LEU A 169 -9.55 -17.12 13.17
C LEU A 169 -9.49 -18.65 13.22
N GLY A 170 -9.24 -19.27 12.08
CA GLY A 170 -9.16 -20.73 11.94
C GLY A 170 -7.75 -21.28 12.14
N GLU A 171 -7.53 -22.52 11.67
CA GLU A 171 -6.19 -23.09 11.55
C GLU A 171 -5.44 -22.40 10.40
N SER A 172 -4.16 -22.10 10.61
CA SER A 172 -3.37 -21.36 9.63
C SER A 172 -3.04 -22.15 8.36
N ASP A 173 -3.10 -23.47 8.44
CA ASP A 173 -2.76 -24.38 7.32
C ASP A 173 -3.98 -24.72 6.44
N THR A 174 -5.20 -24.45 6.93
CA THR A 174 -6.46 -24.64 6.19
C THR A 174 -7.20 -23.32 6.12
N LEU A 175 -6.64 -22.38 5.37
CA LEU A 175 -7.14 -21.01 5.34
C LEU A 175 -8.47 -20.94 4.57
N GLU A 176 -9.52 -20.45 5.23
CA GLU A 176 -10.83 -20.18 4.64
C GLU A 176 -11.11 -18.68 4.52
N HIS A 177 -10.48 -17.88 5.38
CA HIS A 177 -10.61 -16.43 5.44
C HIS A 177 -9.47 -15.82 6.28
N PHE A 178 -9.14 -14.58 6.06
CA PHE A 178 -8.10 -13.88 6.85
C PHE A 178 -8.27 -12.37 6.79
N VAL A 179 -7.56 -11.68 7.66
CA VAL A 179 -7.39 -10.23 7.61
C VAL A 179 -5.93 -9.89 7.34
N CYS A 180 -5.73 -8.94 6.45
CA CYS A 180 -4.46 -8.29 6.22
C CYS A 180 -4.45 -6.98 7.01
N VAL A 181 -3.53 -6.83 7.95
CA VAL A 181 -3.45 -5.67 8.84
C VAL A 181 -2.22 -4.87 8.49
N SER A 182 -2.44 -3.64 8.08
CA SER A 182 -1.38 -2.69 7.75
C SER A 182 -1.56 -1.38 8.52
N ASP A 183 -0.50 -0.58 8.60
CA ASP A 183 -0.58 0.76 9.19
C ASP A 183 -0.94 1.80 8.13
N TYR A 184 -1.71 2.80 8.52
CA TYR A 184 -2.09 3.89 7.64
C TYR A 184 -1.25 5.16 7.87
N ASN A 185 -1.07 5.57 9.15
CA ASN A 185 -0.39 6.82 9.48
C ASN A 185 0.13 6.89 10.92
N ASN A 186 0.69 5.80 11.44
CA ASN A 186 1.25 5.65 12.80
C ASN A 186 0.23 5.62 13.96
N GLU A 187 -1.01 6.01 13.74
CA GLU A 187 -2.06 6.03 14.74
C GLU A 187 -3.25 5.15 14.38
N ARG A 188 -3.42 4.88 13.10
CA ARG A 188 -4.56 4.16 12.55
C ARG A 188 -4.09 2.97 11.72
N ILE A 189 -4.67 1.81 11.97
CA ILE A 189 -4.46 0.60 11.15
C ILE A 189 -5.53 0.50 10.07
N VAL A 190 -5.17 -0.14 8.96
CA VAL A 190 -6.11 -0.61 7.93
C VAL A 190 -6.23 -2.12 8.09
N ILE A 191 -7.45 -2.59 8.13
CA ILE A 191 -7.78 -4.00 8.22
C ILE A 191 -8.53 -4.35 6.93
N ASP A 192 -7.87 -5.09 6.04
CA ASP A 192 -8.49 -5.61 4.83
C ASP A 192 -8.94 -7.03 5.11
N LEU A 193 -10.24 -7.28 5.02
CA LEU A 193 -10.83 -8.61 5.21
C LEU A 193 -10.94 -9.32 3.86
N ILE A 194 -10.33 -10.48 3.80
CA ILE A 194 -10.38 -11.38 2.66
C ILE A 194 -11.18 -12.62 3.07
N CYS A 195 -12.38 -12.76 2.53
CA CYS A 195 -13.27 -13.88 2.78
C CYS A 195 -14.21 -14.07 1.58
N VAL A 196 -14.76 -15.26 1.46
CA VAL A 196 -15.67 -15.62 0.37
C VAL A 196 -17.14 -15.75 0.83
N SER A 197 -17.42 -15.55 2.10
CA SER A 197 -18.79 -15.65 2.64
C SER A 197 -19.12 -14.55 3.65
N GLU A 198 -20.40 -14.18 3.72
CA GLU A 198 -20.93 -13.26 4.73
C GLU A 198 -20.70 -13.74 6.17
N ARG A 199 -20.85 -15.07 6.39
CA ARG A 199 -20.65 -15.69 7.70
C ARG A 199 -19.24 -15.47 8.24
N ASP A 200 -18.24 -15.63 7.37
CA ASP A 200 -16.85 -15.43 7.74
C ASP A 200 -16.57 -13.97 8.05
N ALA A 201 -17.13 -13.05 7.24
CA ALA A 201 -17.04 -11.62 7.49
C ALA A 201 -17.60 -11.23 8.87
N ILE A 202 -18.77 -11.73 9.24
CA ILE A 202 -19.41 -11.46 10.55
C ILE A 202 -18.50 -11.93 11.71
N SER A 203 -17.79 -13.05 11.53
CA SER A 203 -16.92 -13.59 12.58
C SER A 203 -15.83 -12.60 13.03
N TYR A 204 -15.39 -11.71 12.14
CA TYR A 204 -14.38 -10.69 12.45
C TYR A 204 -14.92 -9.42 13.12
N LEU A 205 -16.22 -9.16 13.08
CA LEU A 205 -16.81 -7.92 13.64
C LEU A 205 -16.56 -7.78 15.15
N ASN A 206 -16.48 -8.91 15.87
CA ASN A 206 -16.18 -8.90 17.31
C ASN A 206 -14.77 -8.35 17.63
N PHE A 207 -13.82 -8.50 16.71
CA PHE A 207 -12.47 -7.93 16.86
C PHE A 207 -12.47 -6.44 16.53
N LEU A 208 -13.24 -6.02 15.55
CA LEU A 208 -13.40 -4.62 15.18
C LEU A 208 -14.04 -3.82 16.32
N ALA A 209 -15.00 -4.40 17.04
CA ALA A 209 -15.63 -3.76 18.20
C ALA A 209 -14.64 -3.39 19.31
N LYS A 210 -13.54 -4.16 19.46
CA LYS A 210 -12.51 -3.99 20.49
C LYS A 210 -11.31 -3.17 20.01
N THR A 211 -11.25 -2.84 18.73
CA THR A 211 -10.13 -2.14 18.10
C THR A 211 -10.41 -0.64 18.07
N GLU A 212 -9.42 0.16 18.44
CA GLU A 212 -9.46 1.61 18.31
C GLU A 212 -8.69 2.09 17.09
N ASN A 213 -9.11 3.19 16.48
CA ASN A 213 -8.41 3.88 15.39
C ASN A 213 -8.08 2.97 14.20
N TYR A 214 -9.11 2.39 13.59
CA TYR A 214 -8.95 1.57 12.39
C TYR A 214 -9.82 2.06 11.23
N ASN A 215 -9.40 1.72 10.02
CA ASN A 215 -10.23 1.64 8.83
C ASN A 215 -10.40 0.16 8.50
N PHE A 216 -11.58 -0.22 8.14
CA PHE A 216 -11.89 -1.59 7.76
C PHE A 216 -12.31 -1.60 6.30
N THR A 217 -11.69 -2.44 5.50
CA THR A 217 -12.00 -2.62 4.09
C THR A 217 -12.35 -4.07 3.82
N MET A 218 -13.30 -4.28 2.95
CA MET A 218 -13.61 -5.61 2.42
C MET A 218 -14.00 -5.52 0.96
N ARG A 219 -13.77 -6.61 0.25
CA ARG A 219 -14.23 -6.83 -1.12
C ARG A 219 -15.23 -7.97 -1.13
N LYS A 220 -16.31 -7.77 -1.82
CA LYS A 220 -17.32 -8.81 -2.05
C LYS A 220 -17.72 -8.84 -3.52
N ASN A 221 -18.22 -9.96 -3.95
CA ASN A 221 -18.86 -10.04 -5.27
C ASN A 221 -20.01 -9.05 -5.39
N THR A 222 -20.12 -8.35 -6.51
CA THR A 222 -21.14 -7.32 -6.76
C THR A 222 -22.57 -7.88 -6.77
N TYR A 223 -22.73 -9.18 -7.01
CA TYR A 223 -24.04 -9.84 -7.09
C TYR A 223 -24.54 -10.41 -5.75
N GLU A 224 -23.75 -10.31 -4.68
CA GLU A 224 -24.11 -10.83 -3.37
C GLU A 224 -24.66 -9.72 -2.48
N GLU A 225 -25.78 -9.99 -1.79
CA GLU A 225 -26.29 -9.13 -0.74
C GLU A 225 -25.88 -9.69 0.62
N TRP A 226 -25.31 -8.84 1.48
CA TRP A 226 -24.81 -9.20 2.80
C TRP A 226 -25.56 -8.42 3.88
N ASP A 227 -26.86 -8.71 4.01
CA ASP A 227 -27.77 -7.98 4.89
C ASP A 227 -27.46 -8.20 6.38
N SER A 228 -27.12 -9.42 6.74
CA SER A 228 -26.78 -9.76 8.13
C SER A 228 -25.49 -9.06 8.55
N PHE A 229 -24.49 -9.02 7.68
CA PHE A 229 -23.25 -8.29 7.92
C PHE A 229 -23.52 -6.78 8.05
N ASN A 230 -24.32 -6.20 7.17
CA ASN A 230 -24.70 -4.79 7.22
C ASN A 230 -25.40 -4.43 8.54
N ALA A 231 -26.29 -5.29 9.02
CA ALA A 231 -26.99 -5.11 10.30
C ALA A 231 -26.03 -5.13 11.49
N GLU A 232 -25.04 -6.02 11.48
CA GLU A 232 -24.02 -6.09 12.54
C GLU A 232 -23.07 -4.89 12.49
N VAL A 233 -22.64 -4.47 11.30
CA VAL A 233 -21.79 -3.26 11.13
C VAL A 233 -22.50 -2.01 11.63
N ALA A 234 -23.80 -1.87 11.37
CA ALA A 234 -24.60 -0.73 11.84
C ALA A 234 -24.59 -0.61 13.37
N LYS A 235 -24.59 -1.74 14.10
CA LYS A 235 -24.47 -1.76 15.56
C LYS A 235 -23.14 -1.20 16.07
N LEU A 236 -22.09 -1.27 15.25
CA LEU A 236 -20.78 -0.72 15.59
C LEU A 236 -20.66 0.80 15.34
N GLY A 237 -21.67 1.41 14.73
CA GLY A 237 -21.70 2.83 14.41
C GLY A 237 -20.70 3.23 13.32
N LEU A 238 -20.37 2.32 12.44
CA LEU A 238 -19.42 2.56 11.34
C LEU A 238 -20.13 3.20 10.14
N VAL A 239 -19.47 4.18 9.52
CA VAL A 239 -19.90 4.80 8.27
C VAL A 239 -19.26 4.04 7.10
N CYS A 240 -20.10 3.58 6.18
CA CYS A 240 -19.64 2.88 4.96
C CYS A 240 -19.46 3.85 3.80
N ARG A 241 -18.34 3.69 3.08
CA ARG A 241 -18.13 4.31 1.76
C ARG A 241 -17.94 3.21 0.74
N TYR A 242 -18.62 3.36 -0.38
CA TYR A 242 -18.60 2.39 -1.47
C TYR A 242 -17.61 2.80 -2.57
N GLY A 243 -17.07 1.81 -3.23
CA GLY A 243 -16.33 1.90 -4.47
C GLY A 243 -16.42 0.56 -5.20
N TYR A 244 -15.86 0.50 -6.39
CA TYR A 244 -15.84 -0.72 -7.18
C TYR A 244 -14.46 -0.95 -7.75
N ASP A 245 -14.00 -2.20 -7.69
CA ASP A 245 -12.88 -2.62 -8.50
C ASP A 245 -13.45 -3.03 -9.86
N MET A 246 -12.92 -2.43 -10.92
CA MET A 246 -13.39 -2.61 -12.28
C MET A 246 -12.27 -3.17 -13.15
N VAL A 247 -12.61 -4.09 -14.05
CA VAL A 247 -11.64 -4.78 -14.89
C VAL A 247 -12.15 -4.81 -16.33
N TYR A 248 -11.25 -4.65 -17.28
CA TYR A 248 -11.49 -4.93 -18.69
C TYR A 248 -11.27 -6.42 -18.95
N THR A 249 -12.30 -7.10 -19.48
CA THR A 249 -12.30 -8.57 -19.61
C THR A 249 -12.25 -9.05 -21.06
N ASP A 250 -12.43 -8.17 -22.05
CA ASP A 250 -12.40 -8.58 -23.44
C ASP A 250 -10.98 -8.71 -23.96
N GLU A 251 -10.78 -9.64 -24.90
CA GLU A 251 -9.45 -9.91 -25.49
C GLU A 251 -9.02 -8.86 -26.53
N GLN A 252 -9.93 -8.02 -26.97
CA GLN A 252 -9.66 -7.02 -28.02
C GLN A 252 -10.40 -5.72 -27.76
N ILE A 253 -9.77 -4.61 -28.09
CA ILE A 253 -10.37 -3.29 -28.07
C ILE A 253 -10.06 -2.52 -29.36
N THR A 254 -11.06 -1.82 -29.87
CA THR A 254 -10.85 -0.89 -30.99
C THR A 254 -10.40 0.46 -30.44
N VAL A 255 -9.17 0.85 -30.79
CA VAL A 255 -8.66 2.18 -30.47
C VAL A 255 -9.19 3.16 -31.51
N PRO A 256 -10.00 4.16 -31.14
CA PRO A 256 -10.52 5.12 -32.10
C PRO A 256 -9.43 6.03 -32.62
N SER A 257 -9.52 6.39 -33.89
CA SER A 257 -8.65 7.40 -34.50
C SER A 257 -9.47 8.67 -34.72
N TYR A 258 -9.08 9.74 -34.07
CA TYR A 258 -9.70 11.04 -34.21
C TYR A 258 -8.75 12.01 -34.91
N ASN A 259 -9.25 12.75 -35.88
CA ASN A 259 -8.44 13.72 -36.58
C ASN A 259 -7.89 14.80 -35.63
N GLY A 260 -6.58 15.03 -35.69
CA GLY A 260 -5.90 16.02 -34.83
C GLY A 260 -5.55 15.54 -33.42
N ILE A 261 -5.92 14.29 -33.05
CA ILE A 261 -5.52 13.69 -31.77
C ILE A 261 -4.48 12.59 -32.03
N VAL A 262 -3.32 12.70 -31.38
CA VAL A 262 -2.26 11.70 -31.43
C VAL A 262 -2.04 11.14 -30.05
N VAL A 263 -2.18 9.82 -29.88
CA VAL A 263 -1.90 9.13 -28.62
C VAL A 263 -0.68 8.24 -28.79
N ARG A 264 0.26 8.34 -27.85
CA ARG A 264 1.47 7.50 -27.85
C ARG A 264 2.05 7.33 -26.47
N GLU A 265 2.92 6.35 -26.33
CA GLU A 265 3.79 6.19 -25.17
C GLU A 265 4.77 7.38 -25.10
N LEU A 266 5.07 7.82 -23.90
CA LEU A 266 6.02 8.91 -23.62
C LEU A 266 7.38 8.34 -23.28
N SER A 267 8.41 9.10 -23.64
CA SER A 267 9.80 8.81 -23.33
C SER A 267 10.47 9.97 -22.60
N LYS A 268 11.73 9.83 -22.21
CA LYS A 268 12.50 10.90 -21.60
C LYS A 268 12.66 12.16 -22.47
N GLU A 269 12.59 12.00 -23.77
CA GLU A 269 12.64 13.11 -24.73
C GLU A 269 11.39 13.99 -24.66
N ASP A 270 10.30 13.50 -24.07
CA ASP A 270 9.02 14.20 -23.93
C ASP A 270 8.93 15.11 -22.71
N MET A 271 9.99 15.18 -21.91
CA MET A 271 9.99 15.97 -20.65
C MET A 271 9.58 17.43 -20.84
N GLN A 272 9.89 18.05 -21.97
CA GLN A 272 9.46 19.41 -22.27
C GLN A 272 7.94 19.55 -22.36
N TYR A 273 7.25 18.57 -22.95
CA TYR A 273 5.78 18.53 -23.04
C TYR A 273 5.15 18.27 -21.66
N ILE A 274 5.75 17.37 -20.87
CA ILE A 274 5.31 17.06 -19.51
C ILE A 274 5.45 18.26 -18.57
N GLN A 275 6.55 19.01 -18.66
CA GLN A 275 6.75 20.24 -17.89
C GLN A 275 5.76 21.33 -18.31
N SER A 276 5.50 21.49 -19.62
CA SER A 276 4.47 22.40 -20.11
C SER A 276 3.07 22.00 -19.61
N PHE A 277 2.74 20.71 -19.66
CA PHE A 277 1.48 20.15 -19.13
C PHE A 277 1.30 20.49 -17.64
N LYS A 278 2.35 20.27 -16.84
CA LYS A 278 2.36 20.61 -15.42
C LYS A 278 2.15 22.12 -15.20
N SER A 279 2.86 22.96 -15.95
CA SER A 279 2.75 24.42 -15.78
C SER A 279 1.35 24.96 -16.06
N LYS A 280 0.56 24.22 -16.86
CA LYS A 280 -0.86 24.49 -17.13
C LYS A 280 -1.82 23.87 -16.07
N GLY A 281 -1.27 23.28 -15.00
CA GLY A 281 -2.07 22.65 -13.94
C GLY A 281 -2.47 21.20 -14.22
N GLY A 282 -1.86 20.55 -15.22
CA GLY A 282 -2.22 19.20 -15.64
C GLY A 282 -1.89 18.11 -14.61
N CYS A 283 -0.78 18.25 -13.85
CA CYS A 283 -0.45 17.31 -12.76
C CYS A 283 0.32 18.02 -11.64
N GLY A 284 0.34 17.38 -10.46
CA GLY A 284 1.08 17.88 -9.29
C GLY A 284 2.58 17.53 -9.32
N GLU A 285 3.36 18.19 -8.43
CA GLU A 285 4.82 18.00 -8.32
C GLU A 285 5.23 16.56 -8.03
N ASN A 286 4.53 15.89 -7.13
CA ASN A 286 4.84 14.49 -6.77
C ASN A 286 4.66 13.54 -7.95
N HIS A 287 3.63 13.76 -8.77
CA HIS A 287 3.39 12.96 -9.98
C HIS A 287 4.45 13.22 -11.04
N LEU A 288 4.88 14.49 -11.21
CA LEU A 288 5.96 14.82 -12.13
C LEU A 288 7.26 14.10 -11.74
N ARG A 289 7.59 14.10 -10.46
CA ARG A 289 8.80 13.41 -9.96
C ARG A 289 8.75 11.91 -10.18
N GLY A 290 7.63 11.26 -9.86
CA GLY A 290 7.44 9.84 -10.11
C GLY A 290 7.56 9.49 -11.60
N LEU A 291 6.92 10.30 -12.45
CA LEU A 291 6.98 10.15 -13.89
C LEU A 291 8.42 10.29 -14.45
N GLN A 292 9.21 11.25 -13.94
CA GLN A 292 10.62 11.41 -14.33
C GLN A 292 11.44 10.15 -14.02
N ILE A 293 11.24 9.57 -12.82
CA ILE A 293 11.91 8.35 -12.39
C ILE A 293 11.55 7.18 -13.31
N ALA A 294 10.27 7.02 -13.64
CA ALA A 294 9.78 5.99 -14.55
C ALA A 294 10.38 6.12 -15.95
N LEU A 295 10.34 7.32 -16.54
CA LEU A 295 10.88 7.60 -17.88
C LEU A 295 12.40 7.49 -17.97
N GLU A 296 13.13 7.63 -16.86
CA GLU A 296 14.57 7.38 -16.78
C GLU A 296 14.92 5.89 -16.65
N GLY A 297 13.92 5.01 -16.57
CA GLY A 297 14.09 3.57 -16.34
C GLY A 297 14.57 3.23 -14.92
N LYS A 298 14.37 4.16 -13.97
CA LYS A 298 14.75 4.02 -12.57
C LYS A 298 13.57 3.65 -11.67
N GLY A 299 12.36 3.56 -12.25
CA GLY A 299 11.15 3.13 -11.58
C GLY A 299 11.00 1.60 -11.56
N ASN A 300 9.82 1.12 -11.14
CA ASN A 300 9.50 -0.30 -11.18
C ASN A 300 9.49 -0.83 -12.62
N ILE A 301 9.86 -2.10 -12.79
CA ILE A 301 9.86 -2.75 -14.10
C ILE A 301 8.45 -2.69 -14.69
N GLY A 302 8.31 -2.11 -15.90
CA GLY A 302 7.03 -2.05 -16.62
C GLY A 302 6.23 -0.76 -16.40
N GLU A 303 6.70 0.19 -15.61
CA GLU A 303 6.08 1.51 -15.54
C GLU A 303 6.15 2.21 -16.90
N LYS A 304 4.99 2.63 -17.39
CA LYS A 304 4.82 3.33 -18.66
C LYS A 304 4.03 4.61 -18.45
N ALA A 305 4.22 5.54 -19.37
CA ALA A 305 3.43 6.76 -19.44
C ALA A 305 2.94 7.00 -20.85
N TYR A 306 1.73 7.50 -20.98
CA TYR A 306 1.10 7.76 -22.26
C TYR A 306 0.58 9.19 -22.32
N GLY A 307 0.63 9.79 -23.50
CA GLY A 307 0.14 11.15 -23.72
C GLY A 307 -0.81 11.25 -24.91
N SER A 308 -1.87 12.05 -24.75
CA SER A 308 -2.67 12.54 -25.87
C SER A 308 -2.22 13.94 -26.24
N PHE A 309 -1.92 14.12 -27.53
CA PHE A 309 -1.48 15.40 -28.09
C PHE A 309 -2.56 15.95 -29.01
N VAL A 310 -2.82 17.25 -28.89
CA VAL A 310 -3.67 18.04 -29.79
C VAL A 310 -2.85 19.25 -30.24
N ASN A 311 -2.73 19.47 -31.53
CA ASN A 311 -1.89 20.55 -32.09
C ASN A 311 -0.45 20.55 -31.54
N ASN A 312 0.13 19.36 -31.38
CA ASN A 312 1.47 19.15 -30.82
C ASN A 312 1.63 19.56 -29.33
N GLU A 313 0.54 19.78 -28.62
CA GLU A 313 0.54 20.03 -27.16
C GLU A 313 0.04 18.78 -26.41
N LEU A 314 0.71 18.41 -25.33
CA LEU A 314 0.25 17.37 -24.41
C LEU A 314 -0.95 17.89 -23.62
N VAL A 315 -2.13 17.27 -23.82
CA VAL A 315 -3.38 17.70 -23.18
C VAL A 315 -3.97 16.66 -22.24
N CYS A 316 -3.51 15.41 -22.34
CA CYS A 316 -3.89 14.35 -21.42
C CYS A 316 -2.70 13.41 -21.16
N LEU A 317 -2.56 12.95 -19.92
CA LEU A 317 -1.48 12.08 -19.45
C LEU A 317 -2.06 10.90 -18.68
N ALA A 318 -1.65 9.69 -18.98
CA ALA A 318 -1.98 8.49 -18.23
C ALA A 318 -0.71 7.79 -17.75
N THR A 319 -0.72 7.35 -16.49
CA THR A 319 0.39 6.64 -15.84
C THR A 319 -0.15 5.37 -15.18
N PRO A 320 -0.42 4.31 -15.95
CA PRO A 320 -0.81 3.03 -15.38
C PRO A 320 0.35 2.40 -14.62
N VAL A 321 0.03 1.72 -13.52
CA VAL A 321 1.00 1.01 -12.68
C VAL A 321 0.87 -0.48 -12.95
N LEU A 322 1.98 -1.14 -13.28
CA LEU A 322 2.03 -2.59 -13.49
C LEU A 322 2.41 -3.30 -12.19
N ASP A 323 1.52 -4.17 -11.74
CA ASP A 323 1.80 -5.13 -10.68
C ASP A 323 1.80 -6.55 -11.24
N THR A 324 2.88 -7.28 -10.96
CA THR A 324 2.98 -8.69 -11.35
C THR A 324 3.15 -9.52 -10.09
N ILE A 325 2.19 -10.41 -9.85
CA ILE A 325 2.18 -11.30 -8.71
C ILE A 325 1.91 -12.71 -9.20
N ARG A 326 2.92 -13.57 -9.12
CA ARG A 326 2.88 -14.92 -9.68
C ARG A 326 2.51 -14.87 -11.17
N GLU A 327 1.37 -15.49 -11.54
CA GLU A 327 0.89 -15.56 -12.92
C GLU A 327 -0.05 -14.39 -13.28
N LEU A 328 -0.42 -13.55 -12.30
CA LEU A 328 -1.29 -12.41 -12.53
C LEU A 328 -0.45 -11.16 -12.79
N SER A 329 -0.56 -10.62 -14.00
CA SER A 329 -0.09 -9.29 -14.34
C SER A 329 -1.29 -8.36 -14.48
N LYS A 330 -1.32 -7.31 -13.68
CA LYS A 330 -2.40 -6.32 -13.68
C LYS A 330 -1.83 -4.93 -13.85
N TYR A 331 -2.34 -4.18 -14.81
CA TYR A 331 -2.19 -2.73 -14.84
C TYR A 331 -3.35 -2.10 -14.08
N ASP A 332 -3.08 -1.36 -13.02
CA ASP A 332 -4.00 -0.37 -12.51
C ASP A 332 -3.88 0.88 -13.37
N ILE A 333 -5.02 1.45 -13.77
CA ILE A 333 -5.04 2.67 -14.57
C ILE A 333 -4.32 3.83 -13.86
N GLY A 334 -4.16 3.74 -12.54
CA GLY A 334 -3.41 4.66 -11.70
C GLY A 334 -3.97 6.06 -11.75
N ALA A 335 -3.37 6.91 -12.59
CA ALA A 335 -3.81 8.29 -12.73
C ALA A 335 -3.98 8.67 -14.20
N ILE A 336 -5.10 9.34 -14.49
CA ILE A 336 -5.31 10.05 -15.75
C ILE A 336 -5.53 11.53 -15.42
N PHE A 337 -4.67 12.36 -15.97
CA PHE A 337 -4.73 13.80 -15.83
C PHE A 337 -5.10 14.42 -17.17
N SER A 338 -6.02 15.37 -17.17
CA SER A 338 -6.46 16.03 -18.39
C SER A 338 -6.58 17.55 -18.21
N LEU A 339 -6.09 18.30 -19.18
CA LEU A 339 -6.32 19.74 -19.33
C LEU A 339 -7.57 20.05 -20.16
N THR A 340 -8.27 19.03 -20.63
CA THR A 340 -9.46 19.17 -21.46
C THR A 340 -10.58 18.28 -20.96
N ASN A 341 -11.81 18.68 -21.23
CA ASN A 341 -13.02 17.88 -21.04
C ASN A 341 -13.50 17.27 -22.37
N ASP A 342 -12.68 17.25 -23.42
CA ASP A 342 -13.03 16.63 -24.69
C ASP A 342 -13.02 15.11 -24.53
N ASP A 343 -14.20 14.53 -24.56
CA ASP A 343 -14.43 13.09 -24.44
C ASP A 343 -13.64 12.27 -25.46
N LYS A 344 -13.37 12.80 -26.66
CA LYS A 344 -12.60 12.08 -27.70
C LYS A 344 -11.15 11.96 -27.31
N VAL A 345 -10.58 12.99 -26.70
CA VAL A 345 -9.19 12.97 -26.22
C VAL A 345 -9.03 11.95 -25.09
N ILE A 346 -9.95 11.98 -24.14
CA ILE A 346 -9.93 11.11 -22.96
C ILE A 346 -10.22 9.66 -23.38
N GLU A 347 -11.19 9.42 -24.26
CA GLU A 347 -11.48 8.10 -24.78
C GLU A 347 -10.29 7.52 -25.54
N ALA A 348 -9.62 8.31 -26.36
CA ALA A 348 -8.47 7.87 -27.14
C ALA A 348 -7.34 7.36 -26.24
N ILE A 349 -6.99 8.10 -25.18
CA ILE A 349 -5.91 7.67 -24.28
C ILE A 349 -6.31 6.44 -23.46
N TRP A 350 -7.54 6.38 -22.97
CA TRP A 350 -8.04 5.21 -22.23
C TRP A 350 -7.95 3.94 -23.07
N LYS A 351 -8.52 3.97 -24.28
CA LYS A 351 -8.54 2.81 -25.17
C LYS A 351 -7.15 2.44 -25.70
N TYR A 352 -6.28 3.43 -25.85
CA TYR A 352 -4.88 3.17 -26.21
C TYR A 352 -4.15 2.40 -25.11
N VAL A 353 -4.29 2.86 -23.86
CA VAL A 353 -3.69 2.20 -22.67
C VAL A 353 -4.22 0.79 -22.51
N ILE A 354 -5.54 0.59 -22.58
CA ILE A 354 -6.16 -0.75 -22.49
C ILE A 354 -5.59 -1.67 -23.58
N ASN A 355 -5.52 -1.21 -24.83
CA ASN A 355 -4.99 -1.99 -25.94
C ASN A 355 -3.52 -2.39 -25.75
N ASP A 356 -2.69 -1.47 -25.22
CA ASP A 356 -1.29 -1.79 -24.92
C ASP A 356 -1.17 -2.81 -23.79
N CYS A 357 -1.98 -2.69 -22.75
CA CYS A 357 -2.01 -3.67 -21.65
C CYS A 357 -2.41 -5.07 -22.13
N ILE A 358 -3.46 -5.17 -22.95
CA ILE A 358 -3.89 -6.46 -23.54
C ILE A 358 -2.78 -7.08 -24.36
N LYS A 359 -2.11 -6.30 -25.22
CA LYS A 359 -1.00 -6.77 -26.07
C LYS A 359 0.19 -7.29 -25.24
N ASN A 360 0.38 -6.77 -24.04
CA ASN A 360 1.42 -7.21 -23.12
C ASN A 360 0.94 -8.36 -22.19
N GLY A 361 -0.24 -8.93 -22.43
CA GLY A 361 -0.78 -10.06 -21.70
C GLY A 361 -1.21 -9.74 -20.26
N ALA A 362 -1.48 -8.47 -19.96
CA ALA A 362 -1.88 -8.02 -18.64
C ALA A 362 -3.35 -7.60 -18.61
N ILE A 363 -4.00 -7.83 -17.48
CA ILE A 363 -5.36 -7.32 -17.19
C ILE A 363 -5.23 -5.84 -16.83
N ILE A 364 -6.12 -5.00 -17.37
CA ILE A 364 -6.23 -3.61 -16.91
C ILE A 364 -7.40 -3.45 -15.96
N GLY A 365 -7.19 -2.74 -14.88
CA GLY A 365 -8.20 -2.45 -13.88
C GLY A 365 -8.23 -0.98 -13.46
N ASN A 366 -9.32 -0.59 -12.83
CA ASN A 366 -9.48 0.66 -12.10
C ASN A 366 -9.92 0.31 -10.68
N ALA A 367 -8.98 0.31 -9.76
CA ALA A 367 -9.25 -0.04 -8.38
C ALA A 367 -10.00 1.10 -7.67
N ASN A 368 -11.02 0.72 -6.88
CA ASN A 368 -11.81 1.64 -6.07
C ASN A 368 -12.49 2.78 -6.84
N ALA A 369 -12.96 2.52 -8.06
CA ALA A 369 -13.75 3.48 -8.83
C ALA A 369 -14.95 3.97 -8.03
N LYS A 370 -15.15 5.28 -7.96
CA LYS A 370 -16.25 5.91 -7.23
C LYS A 370 -17.46 6.09 -8.13
N GLU A 371 -18.65 6.06 -7.55
CA GLU A 371 -19.87 6.44 -8.25
C GLU A 371 -19.96 7.98 -8.40
N ASP A 372 -19.05 8.54 -9.19
CA ASP A 372 -18.99 9.96 -9.51
C ASP A 372 -18.77 10.17 -11.03
N THR A 373 -18.77 11.41 -11.45
CA THR A 373 -18.60 11.81 -12.85
C THR A 373 -17.15 12.01 -13.27
N SER A 374 -16.18 11.63 -12.44
CA SER A 374 -14.75 11.76 -12.76
C SER A 374 -14.35 10.80 -13.89
N ILE A 375 -13.25 11.12 -14.57
CA ILE A 375 -12.67 10.27 -15.62
C ILE A 375 -12.13 8.93 -15.12
N LEU A 376 -12.07 8.75 -13.80
CA LEU A 376 -11.77 7.50 -13.10
C LEU A 376 -12.98 6.95 -12.35
N GLY A 377 -14.15 7.55 -12.52
CA GLY A 377 -15.40 7.08 -11.93
C GLY A 377 -15.98 5.85 -12.62
N VAL A 378 -16.96 5.22 -11.97
CA VAL A 378 -17.63 4.02 -12.47
C VAL A 378 -18.24 4.25 -13.85
N ALA A 379 -19.02 5.31 -14.02
CA ALA A 379 -19.71 5.59 -15.29
C ALA A 379 -18.74 5.75 -16.46
N TYR A 380 -17.60 6.39 -16.22
CA TYR A 380 -16.59 6.55 -17.26
C TYR A 380 -15.84 5.24 -17.54
N SER A 381 -15.53 4.46 -16.52
CA SER A 381 -14.91 3.14 -16.67
C SER A 381 -15.80 2.17 -17.45
N GLU A 382 -17.11 2.15 -17.19
CA GLU A 382 -18.08 1.36 -17.95
C GLU A 382 -18.16 1.82 -19.41
N LYS A 383 -18.16 3.13 -19.67
CA LYS A 383 -18.07 3.70 -21.02
C LYS A 383 -16.80 3.23 -21.77
N MET A 384 -15.71 3.02 -21.04
CA MET A 384 -14.45 2.51 -21.61
C MET A 384 -14.42 0.99 -21.73
N GLY A 385 -15.45 0.29 -21.29
CA GLY A 385 -15.60 -1.17 -21.42
C GLY A 385 -15.15 -1.97 -20.20
N LEU A 386 -14.84 -1.32 -19.06
CA LEU A 386 -14.56 -2.05 -17.83
C LEU A 386 -15.83 -2.50 -17.15
N SER A 387 -15.80 -3.69 -16.57
CA SER A 387 -16.88 -4.27 -15.79
C SER A 387 -16.59 -4.26 -14.30
N LYS A 388 -17.61 -4.08 -13.47
CA LYS A 388 -17.49 -4.22 -12.02
C LYS A 388 -17.23 -5.68 -11.66
N VAL A 389 -16.12 -5.95 -10.97
CA VAL A 389 -15.77 -7.30 -10.51
C VAL A 389 -15.89 -7.44 -9.00
N ALA A 390 -15.70 -6.35 -8.27
CA ALA A 390 -15.85 -6.32 -6.81
C ALA A 390 -16.53 -5.04 -6.35
N GLU A 391 -17.38 -5.14 -5.33
CA GLU A 391 -17.81 -4.02 -4.51
C GLU A 391 -16.82 -3.85 -3.35
N VAL A 392 -16.21 -2.69 -3.26
CA VAL A 392 -15.26 -2.34 -2.21
C VAL A 392 -15.99 -1.52 -1.16
N ARG A 393 -16.07 -2.01 0.07
CA ARG A 393 -16.67 -1.33 1.20
C ARG A 393 -15.61 -0.89 2.18
N ARG A 394 -15.58 0.39 2.50
CA ARG A 394 -14.69 0.98 3.48
C ARG A 394 -15.49 1.54 4.64
N TYR A 395 -15.16 1.08 5.82
CA TYR A 395 -15.83 1.45 7.06
C TYR A 395 -14.88 2.26 7.94
N SER A 396 -15.38 3.33 8.52
CA SER A 396 -14.65 4.17 9.47
C SER A 396 -15.62 4.69 10.55
N LYS A 397 -15.07 4.99 11.74
CA LYS A 397 -15.79 5.74 12.78
C LYS A 397 -15.69 7.22 12.51
#